data_9ea74014bf40cdcc02789535d236bc26
#
_entry.id   9ea74014bf40cdcc02789535d236bc26
#
_cell.length_a   1.000
_cell.length_b   1.000
_cell.length_c   1.000
_cell.angle_alpha   90.00
_cell.angle_beta   90.00
_cell.angle_gamma   90.00
#
_symmetry.space_group_name_H-M   'P 1'
#
loop_
_entity.id
_entity.type
_entity.pdbx_description
1 polymer ?
#
loop_
_entity_poly.entity_id
_entity_poly.type
_entity_poly.pdbx_seq_one_letter_code
_entity_poly.pdbx_strand_id
1 'polypeptide(L)'
;VTGDGRTTCVVVGGGPAGMVFALLLARAGIAVTVLEKHGDFLRDFRGDTVHPSTLTLLDEFGLGARFARLPQTRLTEIAFPFPDGGRVVAGDLTRLRTRHPYVAITPQWDFLDLLADAGADEPTFTLRMSTEVTGLVRENGRVAGVRYRDADGTPGTVRADLTVACDGRGSPTRAQAGLHPVAAPVPIDAWWFRLSRRPGDETSLTPRAGDGRFAIVIPREGYHQIAWIDRKGTDPALRARGVAAFRREVAAVLPGLADRVDELTTMDQVKHLDVRLDRLTRWHAPGLLCLGDAAHAMSPIGGVGINLAVQDAVAAARLLARP
;
A
#
# COMPACT_ATOMS: atom_id res chain seq x y z
N VAL A 1 -17.09 1.67 -26.03
CA VAL A 1 -16.48 2.76 -26.82
C VAL A 1 -15.01 2.45 -26.97
N THR A 2 -14.62 1.83 -28.06
CA THR A 2 -13.23 1.70 -28.50
C THR A 2 -12.77 3.09 -28.93
N GLY A 3 -12.12 3.83 -28.04
CA GLY A 3 -11.76 5.20 -28.33
C GLY A 3 -10.39 5.57 -27.81
N ASP A 4 -9.56 6.07 -28.71
CA ASP A 4 -8.39 6.86 -28.33
C ASP A 4 -8.87 8.04 -27.47
N GLY A 5 -8.68 7.95 -26.17
CA GLY A 5 -9.02 8.99 -25.21
C GLY A 5 -7.86 9.99 -25.06
N ARG A 6 -8.18 11.27 -24.75
CA ARG A 6 -7.19 12.27 -24.35
C ARG A 6 -7.55 12.83 -22.97
N THR A 7 -6.55 13.01 -22.15
CA THR A 7 -6.64 13.68 -20.84
C THR A 7 -5.40 14.56 -20.64
N THR A 8 -5.42 15.45 -19.66
CA THR A 8 -4.21 16.23 -19.31
C THR A 8 -3.19 15.35 -18.58
N CYS A 9 -3.67 14.51 -17.66
CA CYS A 9 -2.81 13.61 -16.91
C CYS A 9 -3.39 12.18 -16.89
N VAL A 10 -2.58 11.18 -17.25
CA VAL A 10 -2.92 9.77 -17.03
C VAL A 10 -2.09 9.20 -15.90
N VAL A 11 -2.76 8.57 -14.95
CA VAL A 11 -2.14 7.91 -13.78
C VAL A 11 -2.23 6.40 -13.95
N VAL A 12 -1.10 5.72 -13.89
CA VAL A 12 -0.98 4.27 -14.01
C VAL A 12 -0.92 3.65 -12.63
N GLY A 13 -2.02 3.01 -12.19
CA GLY A 13 -2.18 2.38 -10.88
C GLY A 13 -3.01 3.20 -9.90
N GLY A 14 -4.09 2.57 -9.40
CA GLY A 14 -5.04 3.10 -8.42
C GLY A 14 -4.65 2.86 -6.96
N GLY A 15 -3.35 2.74 -6.66
CA GLY A 15 -2.85 2.67 -5.28
C GLY A 15 -2.86 4.03 -4.57
N PRO A 16 -2.41 4.11 -3.29
CA PRO A 16 -2.49 5.33 -2.48
C PRO A 16 -1.86 6.56 -3.15
N ALA A 17 -0.68 6.41 -3.78
CA ALA A 17 -0.04 7.51 -4.51
C ALA A 17 -0.91 7.99 -5.67
N GLY A 18 -1.40 7.05 -6.51
CA GLY A 18 -2.16 7.40 -7.72
C GLY A 18 -3.50 8.05 -7.39
N MET A 19 -4.23 7.49 -6.43
CA MET A 19 -5.55 8.00 -6.05
C MET A 19 -5.48 9.38 -5.39
N VAL A 20 -4.55 9.59 -4.44
CA VAL A 20 -4.35 10.90 -3.81
C VAL A 20 -3.89 11.93 -4.83
N PHE A 21 -2.92 11.59 -5.67
CA PHE A 21 -2.42 12.49 -6.70
C PHE A 21 -3.52 12.91 -7.67
N ALA A 22 -4.29 11.94 -8.18
CA ALA A 22 -5.37 12.18 -9.12
C ALA A 22 -6.49 13.03 -8.50
N LEU A 23 -6.89 12.74 -7.26
CA LEU A 23 -7.89 13.54 -6.54
C LEU A 23 -7.46 15.01 -6.40
N LEU A 24 -6.20 15.25 -6.03
CA LEU A 24 -5.70 16.60 -5.86
C LEU A 24 -5.61 17.38 -7.19
N LEU A 25 -5.21 16.72 -8.29
CA LEU A 25 -5.24 17.32 -9.61
C LEU A 25 -6.66 17.65 -10.07
N ALA A 26 -7.60 16.73 -9.88
CA ALA A 26 -9.00 16.93 -10.24
C ALA A 26 -9.60 18.13 -9.50
N ARG A 27 -9.33 18.27 -8.21
CA ARG A 27 -9.74 19.44 -7.41
C ARG A 27 -9.12 20.76 -7.85
N ALA A 28 -7.96 20.68 -8.49
CA ALA A 28 -7.34 21.83 -9.15
C ALA A 28 -7.90 22.09 -10.57
N GLY A 29 -8.94 21.37 -11.00
CA GLY A 29 -9.57 21.52 -12.32
C GLY A 29 -8.81 20.86 -13.46
N ILE A 30 -7.79 20.03 -13.17
CA ILE A 30 -6.98 19.35 -14.17
C ILE A 30 -7.63 18.00 -14.50
N ALA A 31 -7.89 17.76 -15.81
CA ALA A 31 -8.45 16.47 -16.26
C ALA A 31 -7.47 15.33 -16.02
N VAL A 32 -7.90 14.35 -15.22
CA VAL A 32 -7.08 13.19 -14.85
C VAL A 32 -7.83 11.89 -15.08
N THR A 33 -7.12 10.90 -15.62
CA THR A 33 -7.63 9.53 -15.78
C THR A 33 -6.72 8.55 -15.07
N VAL A 34 -7.26 7.81 -14.09
CA VAL A 34 -6.58 6.73 -13.39
C VAL A 34 -6.93 5.40 -14.06
N LEU A 35 -5.91 4.60 -14.38
CA LEU A 35 -6.05 3.25 -14.92
C LEU A 35 -5.57 2.23 -13.88
N GLU A 36 -6.50 1.45 -13.32
CA GLU A 36 -6.21 0.39 -12.37
C GLU A 36 -6.50 -0.99 -13.01
N LYS A 37 -5.52 -1.87 -13.01
CA LYS A 37 -5.61 -3.18 -13.66
C LYS A 37 -6.57 -4.16 -13.00
N HIS A 38 -6.90 -3.95 -11.74
CA HIS A 38 -7.81 -4.81 -11.00
C HIS A 38 -9.24 -4.27 -11.04
N GLY A 39 -10.21 -5.16 -10.78
CA GLY A 39 -11.64 -4.81 -10.76
C GLY A 39 -12.13 -4.21 -9.45
N ASP A 40 -11.31 -4.29 -8.40
CA ASP A 40 -11.58 -3.76 -7.07
C ASP A 40 -10.28 -3.33 -6.37
N PHE A 41 -10.38 -2.81 -5.15
CA PHE A 41 -9.24 -2.47 -4.31
C PHE A 41 -8.89 -3.54 -3.28
N LEU A 42 -9.57 -4.69 -3.29
CA LEU A 42 -9.28 -5.79 -2.38
C LEU A 42 -7.90 -6.38 -2.70
N ARG A 43 -6.94 -6.07 -1.88
CA ARG A 43 -5.57 -6.59 -1.94
C ARG A 43 -5.24 -7.30 -0.64
N ASP A 44 -4.58 -8.43 -0.76
CA ASP A 44 -4.12 -9.15 0.42
C ASP A 44 -3.11 -8.30 1.19
N PHE A 45 -3.44 -7.99 2.43
CA PHE A 45 -2.57 -7.61 3.53
C PHE A 45 -1.48 -6.56 3.24
N ARG A 46 -1.81 -5.46 2.56
CA ARG A 46 -0.84 -4.40 2.31
C ARG A 46 -1.29 -3.09 2.92
N GLY A 47 -0.31 -2.40 3.52
CA GLY A 47 -0.36 -0.98 3.75
C GLY A 47 -1.53 -0.47 4.59
N ASP A 48 -1.70 -1.01 5.78
CA ASP A 48 -2.87 -0.75 6.61
C ASP A 48 -2.64 0.35 7.66
N THR A 49 -1.49 1.00 7.67
CA THR A 49 -1.13 1.98 8.70
C THR A 49 -1.12 3.40 8.13
N VAL A 50 -2.00 4.24 8.65
CA VAL A 50 -2.12 5.66 8.31
C VAL A 50 -1.60 6.49 9.48
N HIS A 51 -0.48 7.16 9.27
CA HIS A 51 0.27 7.87 10.31
C HIS A 51 -0.30 9.29 10.57
N PRO A 52 0.06 9.92 11.71
CA PRO A 52 -0.40 11.26 12.07
C PRO A 52 -0.28 12.31 10.97
N SER A 53 0.84 12.29 10.21
CA SER A 53 1.04 13.23 9.10
C SER A 53 0.04 13.04 7.96
N THR A 54 -0.26 11.79 7.62
CA THR A 54 -1.26 11.48 6.59
C THR A 54 -2.67 11.80 7.07
N LEU A 55 -2.99 11.55 8.35
CA LEU A 55 -4.27 11.95 8.94
C LEU A 55 -4.48 13.47 8.88
N THR A 56 -3.42 14.24 9.13
CA THR A 56 -3.45 15.71 8.99
C THR A 56 -3.70 16.11 7.53
N LEU A 57 -3.05 15.47 6.56
CA LEU A 57 -3.31 15.70 5.14
C LEU A 57 -4.75 15.38 4.74
N LEU A 58 -5.33 14.31 5.30
CA LEU A 58 -6.75 13.97 5.06
C LEU A 58 -7.69 15.05 5.61
N ASP A 59 -7.36 15.68 6.75
CA ASP A 59 -8.11 16.85 7.23
C ASP A 59 -8.00 18.03 6.24
N GLU A 60 -6.80 18.33 5.74
CA GLU A 60 -6.56 19.38 4.74
C GLU A 60 -7.35 19.12 3.45
N PHE A 61 -7.53 17.85 3.08
CA PHE A 61 -8.35 17.45 1.93
C PHE A 61 -9.85 17.43 2.23
N GLY A 62 -10.30 17.74 3.44
CA GLY A 62 -11.70 17.64 3.85
C GLY A 62 -12.22 16.20 3.98
N LEU A 63 -11.32 15.21 4.02
CA LEU A 63 -11.66 13.79 4.13
C LEU A 63 -11.52 13.23 5.55
N GLY A 64 -10.95 13.99 6.49
CA GLY A 64 -10.67 13.50 7.85
C GLY A 64 -11.90 12.96 8.57
N ALA A 65 -13.05 13.64 8.49
CA ALA A 65 -14.30 13.18 9.10
C ALA A 65 -14.86 11.91 8.44
N ARG A 66 -14.71 11.76 7.12
CA ARG A 66 -15.10 10.52 6.39
C ARG A 66 -14.19 9.37 6.78
N PHE A 67 -12.87 9.60 6.80
CA PHE A 67 -11.87 8.61 7.19
C PHE A 67 -12.06 8.14 8.64
N ALA A 68 -12.38 9.04 9.58
CA ALA A 68 -12.60 8.70 10.99
C ALA A 68 -13.78 7.73 11.23
N ARG A 69 -14.68 7.58 10.25
CA ARG A 69 -15.81 6.62 10.29
C ARG A 69 -15.48 5.25 9.71
N LEU A 70 -14.33 5.12 9.03
CA LEU A 70 -13.91 3.81 8.51
C LEU A 70 -13.56 2.86 9.66
N PRO A 71 -13.72 1.54 9.46
CA PRO A 71 -13.25 0.54 10.42
C PRO A 71 -11.75 0.74 10.68
N GLN A 72 -11.40 1.03 11.93
CA GLN A 72 -10.00 1.29 12.27
C GLN A 72 -9.67 0.92 13.72
N THR A 73 -8.45 0.47 13.95
CA THR A 73 -7.84 0.38 15.28
C THR A 73 -6.86 1.54 15.44
N ARG A 74 -6.92 2.26 16.56
CA ARG A 74 -6.00 3.36 16.85
C ARG A 74 -4.85 2.87 17.72
N LEU A 75 -3.64 2.98 17.20
CA LEU A 75 -2.42 2.66 17.91
C LEU A 75 -1.81 3.95 18.47
N THR A 76 -1.82 4.08 19.78
CA THR A 76 -1.24 5.24 20.49
C THR A 76 0.13 4.96 21.07
N GLU A 77 0.51 3.67 21.15
CA GLU A 77 1.75 3.23 21.79
C GLU A 77 2.35 2.05 21.03
N ILE A 78 3.66 2.01 20.94
CA ILE A 78 4.43 0.87 20.46
C ILE A 78 5.19 0.30 21.64
N ALA A 79 4.81 -0.90 22.08
CA ALA A 79 5.42 -1.55 23.24
C ALA A 79 5.86 -2.98 22.90
N PHE A 80 6.96 -3.40 23.49
CA PHE A 80 7.52 -4.74 23.38
C PHE A 80 7.33 -5.48 24.72
N PRO A 81 6.56 -6.57 24.76
CA PRO A 81 6.42 -7.38 25.96
C PRO A 81 7.66 -8.23 26.20
N PHE A 82 8.00 -8.43 27.46
CA PHE A 82 9.02 -9.36 27.90
C PHE A 82 8.42 -10.68 28.39
N PRO A 83 9.21 -11.78 28.39
CA PRO A 83 8.75 -13.08 28.88
C PRO A 83 8.33 -13.10 30.37
N ASP A 84 8.86 -12.18 31.17
CA ASP A 84 8.57 -12.02 32.60
C ASP A 84 7.28 -11.24 32.88
N GLY A 85 6.52 -10.85 31.84
CA GLY A 85 5.31 -10.04 31.95
C GLY A 85 5.57 -8.52 31.95
N GLY A 86 6.84 -8.08 31.94
CA GLY A 86 7.20 -6.68 31.75
C GLY A 86 6.96 -6.21 30.33
N ARG A 87 6.96 -4.88 30.14
CA ARG A 87 6.89 -4.28 28.79
C ARG A 87 7.78 -3.04 28.70
N VAL A 88 8.39 -2.82 27.56
CA VAL A 88 9.10 -1.57 27.23
C VAL A 88 8.29 -0.81 26.20
N VAL A 89 7.94 0.43 26.51
CA VAL A 89 7.33 1.38 25.59
C VAL A 89 8.45 1.99 24.75
N ALA A 90 8.51 1.59 23.47
CA ALA A 90 9.48 2.11 22.49
C ALA A 90 9.00 3.42 21.88
N GLY A 91 7.69 3.69 21.86
CA GLY A 91 7.13 4.91 21.31
C GLY A 91 5.76 5.21 21.92
N ASP A 92 5.58 6.43 22.40
CA ASP A 92 4.33 6.96 22.91
C ASP A 92 3.88 8.11 22.00
N LEU A 93 2.90 7.84 21.14
CA LEU A 93 2.39 8.80 20.17
C LEU A 93 1.50 9.86 20.81
N THR A 94 0.97 9.63 22.02
CA THR A 94 0.14 10.61 22.73
C THR A 94 0.92 11.89 23.07
N ARG A 95 2.25 11.80 23.09
CA ARG A 95 3.17 12.93 23.31
C ARG A 95 3.37 13.83 22.09
N LEU A 96 2.87 13.40 20.91
CA LEU A 96 2.94 14.22 19.71
C LEU A 96 1.97 15.40 19.80
N ARG A 97 2.48 16.59 19.48
CA ARG A 97 1.67 17.82 19.41
C ARG A 97 0.96 17.90 18.05
N THR A 98 0.02 17.00 17.81
CA THR A 98 -0.78 16.93 16.58
C THR A 98 -2.24 16.64 16.94
N ARG A 99 -3.16 16.95 16.02
CA ARG A 99 -4.59 16.64 16.16
C ARG A 99 -4.84 15.12 16.21
N HIS A 100 -3.98 14.33 15.60
CA HIS A 100 -4.08 12.87 15.49
C HIS A 100 -2.86 12.19 16.12
N PRO A 101 -2.75 12.12 17.48
CA PRO A 101 -1.59 11.53 18.14
C PRO A 101 -1.67 9.99 18.17
N TYR A 102 -1.96 9.35 17.03
CA TYR A 102 -2.09 7.91 16.87
C TYR A 102 -1.81 7.50 15.43
N VAL A 103 -1.48 6.25 15.23
CA VAL A 103 -1.51 5.59 13.92
C VAL A 103 -2.87 4.90 13.78
N ALA A 104 -3.59 5.20 12.70
CA ALA A 104 -4.81 4.47 12.35
C ALA A 104 -4.42 3.19 11.58
N ILE A 105 -4.91 2.06 12.04
CA ILE A 105 -4.77 0.78 11.36
C ILE A 105 -6.11 0.51 10.67
N THR A 106 -6.15 0.75 9.35
CA THR A 106 -7.36 0.68 8.51
C THR A 106 -7.06 -0.19 7.29
N PRO A 107 -7.96 -1.08 6.87
CA PRO A 107 -7.76 -1.81 5.62
C PRO A 107 -7.52 -0.86 4.45
N GLN A 108 -6.52 -1.17 3.62
CA GLN A 108 -6.15 -0.28 2.51
C GLN A 108 -7.29 -0.07 1.52
N TRP A 109 -8.13 -1.10 1.30
CA TRP A 109 -9.27 -0.98 0.39
C TRP A 109 -10.28 0.06 0.87
N ASP A 110 -10.60 0.14 2.17
CA ASP A 110 -11.51 1.16 2.72
C ASP A 110 -10.95 2.58 2.51
N PHE A 111 -9.64 2.74 2.64
CA PHE A 111 -8.97 4.00 2.34
C PHE A 111 -9.02 4.37 0.85
N LEU A 112 -8.83 3.38 -0.04
CA LEU A 112 -8.88 3.60 -1.49
C LEU A 112 -10.30 3.84 -1.98
N ASP A 113 -11.30 3.13 -1.44
CA ASP A 113 -12.72 3.37 -1.71
C ASP A 113 -13.13 4.80 -1.30
N LEU A 114 -12.69 5.26 -0.12
CA LEU A 114 -12.91 6.65 0.31
C LEU A 114 -12.35 7.67 -0.70
N LEU A 115 -11.16 7.41 -1.25
CA LEU A 115 -10.54 8.27 -2.26
C LEU A 115 -11.26 8.19 -3.61
N ALA A 116 -11.73 7.01 -4.00
CA ALA A 116 -12.50 6.81 -5.23
C ALA A 116 -13.85 7.53 -5.16
N ASP A 117 -14.56 7.40 -4.05
CA ASP A 117 -15.80 8.12 -3.80
C ASP A 117 -15.59 9.65 -3.86
N ALA A 118 -14.53 10.14 -3.21
CA ALA A 118 -14.20 11.57 -3.25
C ALA A 118 -13.82 12.04 -4.66
N GLY A 119 -13.17 11.17 -5.44
CA GLY A 119 -12.84 11.44 -6.84
C GLY A 119 -14.08 11.46 -7.74
N ALA A 120 -15.05 10.59 -7.49
CA ALA A 120 -16.30 10.54 -8.26
C ALA A 120 -17.13 11.84 -8.13
N ASP A 121 -16.93 12.61 -7.06
CA ASP A 121 -17.55 13.93 -6.86
C ASP A 121 -16.89 15.04 -7.72
N GLU A 122 -15.72 14.77 -8.32
CA GLU A 122 -14.94 15.75 -9.09
C GLU A 122 -15.16 15.57 -10.60
N PRO A 123 -15.63 16.60 -11.35
CA PRO A 123 -16.02 16.46 -12.75
C PRO A 123 -14.84 16.15 -13.70
N THR A 124 -13.62 16.42 -13.27
CA THR A 124 -12.39 16.20 -14.07
C THR A 124 -11.67 14.89 -13.67
N PHE A 125 -12.24 14.10 -12.77
CA PHE A 125 -11.68 12.82 -12.34
C PHE A 125 -12.34 11.66 -13.10
N THR A 126 -11.52 10.75 -13.62
CA THR A 126 -11.98 9.50 -14.23
C THR A 126 -11.18 8.34 -13.65
N LEU A 127 -11.87 7.36 -13.06
CA LEU A 127 -11.27 6.08 -12.62
C LEU A 127 -11.75 4.96 -13.52
N ARG A 128 -10.81 4.22 -14.10
CA ARG A 128 -11.08 3.03 -14.90
C ARG A 128 -10.46 1.82 -14.23
N MET A 129 -11.30 1.04 -13.58
CA MET A 129 -10.93 -0.27 -13.01
C MET A 129 -10.83 -1.32 -14.12
N SER A 130 -10.22 -2.47 -13.83
CA SER A 130 -9.98 -3.57 -14.79
C SER A 130 -9.31 -3.10 -16.10
N THR A 131 -8.45 -2.08 -16.00
CA THR A 131 -7.78 -1.46 -17.14
C THR A 131 -6.27 -1.54 -16.95
N GLU A 132 -5.64 -2.52 -17.60
CA GLU A 132 -4.21 -2.77 -17.47
C GLU A 132 -3.40 -1.96 -18.49
N VAL A 133 -2.47 -1.15 -18.02
CA VAL A 133 -1.50 -0.47 -18.89
C VAL A 133 -0.48 -1.48 -19.40
N THR A 134 -0.39 -1.58 -20.72
CA THR A 134 0.49 -2.54 -21.41
C THR A 134 1.73 -1.89 -22.03
N GLY A 135 1.73 -0.54 -22.17
CA GLY A 135 2.88 0.13 -22.73
C GLY A 135 2.77 1.66 -22.76
N LEU A 136 3.90 2.29 -23.02
CA LEU A 136 3.98 3.74 -23.19
C LEU A 136 3.76 4.12 -24.65
N VAL A 137 3.03 5.23 -24.86
CA VAL A 137 2.99 5.94 -26.16
C VAL A 137 4.11 6.97 -26.14
N ARG A 138 4.90 7.04 -27.22
CA ARG A 138 6.00 8.00 -27.35
C ARG A 138 5.82 8.86 -28.59
N GLU A 139 6.10 10.13 -28.46
CA GLU A 139 6.11 11.11 -29.55
C GLU A 139 7.29 12.06 -29.35
N ASN A 140 8.08 12.27 -30.39
CA ASN A 140 9.23 13.18 -30.39
C ASN A 140 10.16 12.99 -29.17
N GLY A 141 10.43 11.73 -28.81
CA GLY A 141 11.33 11.37 -27.71
C GLY A 141 10.73 11.50 -26.31
N ARG A 142 9.46 11.93 -26.17
CA ARG A 142 8.77 12.02 -24.86
C ARG A 142 7.66 10.98 -24.72
N VAL A 143 7.27 10.69 -23.51
CA VAL A 143 6.05 9.92 -23.20
C VAL A 143 4.85 10.87 -23.45
N ALA A 144 3.89 10.40 -24.24
CA ALA A 144 2.69 11.12 -24.68
C ALA A 144 1.40 10.39 -24.33
N GLY A 145 1.47 9.42 -23.42
CA GLY A 145 0.33 8.62 -22.98
C GLY A 145 0.67 7.15 -22.80
N VAL A 146 -0.36 6.31 -22.73
CA VAL A 146 -0.25 4.88 -22.49
C VAL A 146 -1.15 4.07 -23.41
N ARG A 147 -0.72 2.83 -23.74
CA ARG A 147 -1.57 1.79 -24.27
C ARG A 147 -2.09 0.94 -23.12
N TYR A 148 -3.32 0.51 -23.20
CA TYR A 148 -3.97 -0.30 -22.18
C TYR A 148 -4.75 -1.46 -22.80
N ARG A 149 -5.19 -2.35 -21.95
CA ARG A 149 -6.18 -3.39 -22.23
C ARG A 149 -7.25 -3.32 -21.14
N ASP A 150 -8.50 -3.30 -21.52
CA ASP A 150 -9.63 -3.28 -20.58
C ASP A 150 -10.06 -4.68 -20.13
N ALA A 151 -11.17 -4.77 -19.39
CA ALA A 151 -11.63 -6.01 -18.75
C ALA A 151 -11.92 -7.16 -19.72
N ASP A 152 -12.37 -6.86 -20.92
CA ASP A 152 -12.67 -7.85 -21.98
C ASP A 152 -11.48 -8.11 -22.92
N GLY A 153 -10.33 -7.52 -22.60
CA GLY A 153 -9.10 -7.68 -23.38
C GLY A 153 -8.98 -6.71 -24.56
N THR A 154 -9.93 -5.81 -24.76
CA THR A 154 -9.89 -4.82 -25.85
C THR A 154 -8.75 -3.83 -25.66
N PRO A 155 -7.85 -3.69 -26.65
CA PRO A 155 -6.79 -2.71 -26.56
C PRO A 155 -7.29 -1.29 -26.81
N GLY A 156 -6.65 -0.33 -26.15
CA GLY A 156 -6.92 1.09 -26.37
C GLY A 156 -5.72 1.96 -26.03
N THR A 157 -5.87 3.24 -26.26
CA THR A 157 -4.84 4.26 -26.02
C THR A 157 -5.42 5.45 -25.28
N VAL A 158 -4.71 5.94 -24.26
CA VAL A 158 -4.97 7.26 -23.65
C VAL A 158 -3.76 8.14 -23.90
N ARG A 159 -3.97 9.24 -24.63
CA ARG A 159 -2.97 10.30 -24.82
C ARG A 159 -3.03 11.28 -23.66
N ALA A 160 -1.87 11.73 -23.20
CA ALA A 160 -1.78 12.66 -22.08
C ALA A 160 -0.55 13.58 -22.21
N ASP A 161 -0.66 14.77 -21.65
CA ASP A 161 0.46 15.69 -21.56
C ASP A 161 1.47 15.24 -20.51
N LEU A 162 0.98 14.54 -19.44
CA LEU A 162 1.79 13.90 -18.43
C LEU A 162 1.28 12.47 -18.13
N THR A 163 2.19 11.52 -18.07
CA THR A 163 1.95 10.16 -17.53
C THR A 163 2.57 10.06 -16.15
N VAL A 164 1.81 9.55 -15.16
CA VAL A 164 2.34 9.34 -13.80
C VAL A 164 2.28 7.85 -13.46
N ALA A 165 3.45 7.26 -13.25
CA ALA A 165 3.60 5.86 -12.85
C ALA A 165 3.43 5.71 -11.34
N CYS A 166 2.34 5.05 -10.95
CA CYS A 166 2.00 4.64 -9.57
C CYS A 166 1.73 3.13 -9.52
N ASP A 167 2.32 2.37 -10.45
CA ASP A 167 2.09 0.93 -10.70
C ASP A 167 2.93 -0.01 -9.83
N GLY A 168 3.51 0.56 -8.74
CA GLY A 168 4.10 -0.21 -7.65
C GLY A 168 5.55 -0.63 -7.89
N ARG A 169 6.06 -1.47 -6.97
CA ARG A 169 7.47 -1.85 -6.87
C ARG A 169 8.06 -2.55 -8.10
N GLY A 170 7.24 -3.20 -8.89
CA GLY A 170 7.63 -3.85 -10.14
C GLY A 170 7.39 -3.02 -11.39
N SER A 171 7.06 -1.76 -11.28
CA SER A 171 6.59 -0.82 -12.31
C SER A 171 7.09 -1.11 -13.73
N PRO A 172 6.24 -1.69 -14.60
CA PRO A 172 6.56 -1.85 -16.03
C PRO A 172 6.70 -0.49 -16.72
N THR A 173 5.91 0.51 -16.29
CA THR A 173 5.93 1.87 -16.82
C THR A 173 7.30 2.52 -16.59
N ARG A 174 7.83 2.41 -15.38
CA ARG A 174 9.19 2.86 -15.02
C ARG A 174 10.25 2.20 -15.90
N ALA A 175 10.19 0.86 -16.02
CA ALA A 175 11.17 0.10 -16.80
C ALA A 175 11.14 0.49 -18.29
N GLN A 176 9.95 0.62 -18.88
CA GLN A 176 9.80 1.06 -20.27
C GLN A 176 10.29 2.50 -20.50
N ALA A 177 10.29 3.33 -19.47
CA ALA A 177 10.86 4.68 -19.54
C ALA A 177 12.39 4.70 -19.41
N GLY A 178 13.04 3.56 -19.20
CA GLY A 178 14.49 3.45 -19.01
C GLY A 178 14.93 3.97 -17.63
N LEU A 179 14.03 4.00 -16.65
CA LEU A 179 14.32 4.39 -15.28
C LEU A 179 14.60 3.13 -14.44
N HIS A 180 15.83 3.01 -13.95
CA HIS A 180 16.27 1.83 -13.19
C HIS A 180 16.52 2.22 -11.72
N PRO A 181 15.86 1.51 -10.77
CA PRO A 181 16.10 1.78 -9.36
C PRO A 181 17.46 1.24 -8.90
N VAL A 182 18.03 1.91 -7.93
CA VAL A 182 19.17 1.40 -7.16
C VAL A 182 18.61 0.61 -5.99
N ALA A 183 18.90 -0.70 -5.96
CA ALA A 183 18.46 -1.59 -4.91
C ALA A 183 19.47 -1.67 -3.78
N ALA A 184 18.98 -1.77 -2.54
CA ALA A 184 19.75 -2.12 -1.37
C ALA A 184 19.41 -3.55 -0.91
N PRO A 185 20.36 -4.31 -0.36
CA PRO A 185 20.09 -5.65 0.14
C PRO A 185 19.13 -5.60 1.34
N VAL A 186 18.17 -6.52 1.35
CA VAL A 186 17.23 -6.72 2.47
C VAL A 186 17.33 -8.16 2.93
N PRO A 187 17.60 -8.43 4.22
CA PRO A 187 17.85 -9.78 4.71
C PRO A 187 16.57 -10.57 5.04
N ILE A 188 15.39 -9.95 4.92
CA ILE A 188 14.12 -10.52 5.36
C ILE A 188 13.06 -10.49 4.27
N ASP A 189 12.11 -11.43 4.37
CA ASP A 189 10.81 -11.40 3.74
C ASP A 189 9.71 -11.41 4.81
N ALA A 190 8.48 -11.11 4.41
CA ALA A 190 7.33 -11.14 5.29
C ALA A 190 6.22 -12.01 4.71
N TRP A 191 5.52 -12.73 5.59
CA TRP A 191 4.33 -13.49 5.23
C TRP A 191 3.16 -12.99 6.06
N TRP A 192 2.02 -12.88 5.41
CA TRP A 192 0.81 -12.34 6.02
C TRP A 192 -0.27 -13.40 6.06
N PHE A 193 -0.93 -13.53 7.21
CA PHE A 193 -2.09 -14.40 7.38
C PHE A 193 -3.01 -13.87 8.49
N ARG A 194 -4.18 -14.48 8.64
CA ARG A 194 -5.18 -14.11 9.63
C ARG A 194 -5.45 -15.26 10.57
N LEU A 195 -5.72 -14.92 11.83
CA LEU A 195 -6.33 -15.79 12.82
C LEU A 195 -7.49 -15.04 13.49
N SER A 196 -8.52 -15.74 13.92
CA SER A 196 -9.67 -15.12 14.57
C SER A 196 -9.24 -14.35 15.83
N ARG A 197 -9.96 -13.27 16.13
CA ARG A 197 -9.81 -12.50 17.37
C ARG A 197 -11.05 -12.69 18.22
N ARG A 198 -10.87 -12.96 19.52
CA ARG A 198 -11.93 -13.19 20.47
C ARG A 198 -12.03 -12.05 21.50
N PRO A 199 -13.19 -11.87 22.16
CA PRO A 199 -13.27 -10.98 23.31
C PRO A 199 -12.23 -11.35 24.37
N GLY A 200 -11.49 -10.35 24.86
CA GLY A 200 -10.40 -10.56 25.83
C GLY A 200 -9.00 -10.71 25.25
N ASP A 201 -8.87 -10.85 23.92
CA ASP A 201 -7.55 -10.83 23.28
C ASP A 201 -6.92 -9.42 23.32
N GLU A 202 -5.59 -9.39 23.17
CA GLU A 202 -4.83 -8.14 23.14
C GLU A 202 -5.38 -7.17 22.07
N THR A 203 -5.44 -5.90 22.44
CA THR A 203 -5.93 -4.80 21.59
C THR A 203 -4.81 -3.93 21.04
N SER A 204 -3.55 -4.19 21.45
CA SER A 204 -2.37 -3.47 21.01
C SER A 204 -1.59 -4.25 19.96
N LEU A 205 -0.81 -3.54 19.16
CA LEU A 205 0.16 -4.16 18.27
C LEU A 205 1.24 -4.84 19.11
N THR A 206 1.40 -6.15 18.92
CA THR A 206 2.27 -6.94 19.76
C THR A 206 3.34 -7.66 18.93
N PRO A 207 4.61 -7.22 19.00
CA PRO A 207 5.74 -7.99 18.49
C PRO A 207 6.00 -9.23 19.36
N ARG A 208 6.36 -10.33 18.70
CA ARG A 208 6.76 -11.59 19.35
C ARG A 208 8.00 -12.14 18.65
N ALA A 209 8.95 -12.65 19.43
CA ALA A 209 10.14 -13.31 18.92
C ALA A 209 10.31 -14.66 19.59
N GLY A 210 10.71 -15.67 18.84
CA GLY A 210 11.01 -16.99 19.34
C GLY A 210 11.66 -17.84 18.25
N ASP A 211 12.62 -18.71 18.62
CA ASP A 211 13.29 -19.65 17.71
C ASP A 211 13.90 -19.01 16.45
N GLY A 212 14.45 -17.80 16.60
CA GLY A 212 15.04 -17.05 15.48
C GLY A 212 14.02 -16.45 14.50
N ARG A 213 12.74 -16.46 14.85
CA ARG A 213 11.63 -15.91 14.08
C ARG A 213 11.00 -14.71 14.78
N PHE A 214 10.35 -13.88 14.01
CA PHE A 214 9.69 -12.69 14.50
C PHE A 214 8.29 -12.58 13.90
N ALA A 215 7.32 -12.27 14.74
CA ALA A 215 5.95 -12.03 14.31
C ALA A 215 5.42 -10.73 14.92
N ILE A 216 4.56 -10.05 14.17
CA ILE A 216 3.81 -8.90 14.67
C ILE A 216 2.32 -9.26 14.60
N VAL A 217 1.67 -9.27 15.76
CA VAL A 217 0.22 -9.44 15.85
C VAL A 217 -0.45 -8.09 15.83
N ILE A 218 -1.28 -7.87 14.82
CA ILE A 218 -1.98 -6.60 14.59
C ILE A 218 -3.47 -6.85 14.79
N PRO A 219 -4.08 -6.31 15.86
CA PRO A 219 -5.50 -6.50 16.14
C PRO A 219 -6.36 -5.75 15.10
N ARG A 220 -7.36 -6.46 14.59
CA ARG A 220 -8.39 -5.97 13.68
C ARG A 220 -9.77 -6.22 14.26
N GLU A 221 -10.79 -5.74 13.59
CA GLU A 221 -12.16 -6.09 13.92
C GLU A 221 -12.43 -7.56 13.54
N GLY A 222 -12.67 -8.41 14.55
CA GLY A 222 -12.95 -9.84 14.38
C GLY A 222 -11.75 -10.75 14.08
N TYR A 223 -10.54 -10.22 13.80
CA TYR A 223 -9.36 -11.04 13.53
C TYR A 223 -8.05 -10.37 13.94
N HIS A 224 -7.01 -11.19 14.07
CA HIS A 224 -5.62 -10.74 14.11
C HIS A 224 -5.00 -10.87 12.72
N GLN A 225 -4.42 -9.81 12.22
CA GLN A 225 -3.53 -9.84 11.07
C GLN A 225 -2.12 -10.08 11.58
N ILE A 226 -1.46 -11.10 11.06
CA ILE A 226 -0.13 -11.49 11.53
C ILE A 226 0.87 -11.25 10.40
N ALA A 227 1.91 -10.47 10.72
CA ALA A 227 3.10 -10.36 9.90
C ALA A 227 4.15 -11.32 10.47
N TRP A 228 4.44 -12.38 9.74
CA TRP A 228 5.51 -13.32 10.03
C TRP A 228 6.75 -12.92 9.27
N ILE A 229 7.86 -12.76 9.93
CA ILE A 229 9.11 -12.28 9.36
C ILE A 229 10.19 -13.36 9.51
N ASP A 230 10.81 -13.71 8.39
CA ASP A 230 11.88 -14.68 8.35
C ASP A 230 12.93 -14.25 7.30
N ARG A 231 13.99 -15.02 7.13
CA ARG A 231 15.08 -14.74 6.18
C ARG A 231 14.57 -14.68 4.76
N LYS A 232 15.12 -13.75 4.01
CA LYS A 232 14.79 -13.59 2.59
C LYS A 232 15.08 -14.85 1.78
N GLY A 233 14.14 -15.14 0.85
CA GLY A 233 14.24 -16.28 -0.06
C GLY A 233 13.83 -17.63 0.53
N THR A 234 13.29 -17.67 1.77
CA THR A 234 12.87 -18.94 2.41
C THR A 234 11.47 -19.40 2.02
N ASP A 235 10.70 -18.62 1.23
CA ASP A 235 9.32 -18.98 0.83
C ASP A 235 9.18 -20.37 0.18
N PRO A 236 10.03 -20.81 -0.77
CA PRO A 236 9.92 -22.15 -1.33
C PRO A 236 10.08 -23.26 -0.29
N ALA A 237 11.04 -23.10 0.62
CA ALA A 237 11.28 -24.07 1.70
C ALA A 237 10.15 -24.07 2.73
N LEU A 238 9.60 -22.89 3.05
CA LEU A 238 8.46 -22.75 3.95
C LEU A 238 7.22 -23.45 3.38
N ARG A 239 6.90 -23.24 2.11
CA ARG A 239 5.78 -23.89 1.43
C ARG A 239 5.96 -25.39 1.28
N ALA A 240 7.17 -25.87 1.01
CA ALA A 240 7.47 -27.30 0.86
C ALA A 240 7.25 -28.09 2.16
N ARG A 241 7.40 -27.47 3.34
CA ARG A 241 7.11 -28.09 4.65
C ARG A 241 5.62 -28.23 4.94
N GLY A 242 4.78 -27.51 4.21
CA GLY A 242 3.32 -27.57 4.29
C GLY A 242 2.71 -26.86 5.50
N VAL A 243 1.39 -26.70 5.46
CA VAL A 243 0.63 -25.92 6.45
C VAL A 243 0.73 -26.50 7.87
N ALA A 244 0.81 -27.83 8.02
CA ALA A 244 0.90 -28.47 9.35
C ALA A 244 2.22 -28.12 10.06
N ALA A 245 3.33 -28.03 9.34
CA ALA A 245 4.60 -27.59 9.89
C ALA A 245 4.55 -26.08 10.25
N PHE A 246 3.98 -25.27 9.39
CA PHE A 246 3.82 -23.84 9.63
C PHE A 246 2.95 -23.54 10.85
N ARG A 247 1.82 -24.26 11.04
CA ARG A 247 0.98 -24.15 12.24
C ARG A 247 1.75 -24.39 13.54
N ARG A 248 2.59 -25.45 13.57
CA ARG A 248 3.43 -25.74 14.76
C ARG A 248 4.41 -24.60 15.05
N GLU A 249 5.01 -24.04 14.03
CA GLU A 249 5.93 -22.91 14.15
C GLU A 249 5.21 -21.65 14.66
N VAL A 250 4.01 -21.36 14.12
CA VAL A 250 3.18 -20.24 14.59
C VAL A 250 2.77 -20.45 16.05
N ALA A 251 2.32 -21.64 16.44
CA ALA A 251 1.92 -21.94 17.82
C ALA A 251 3.09 -21.77 18.81
N ALA A 252 4.32 -22.11 18.39
CA ALA A 252 5.50 -21.94 19.23
C ALA A 252 5.86 -20.46 19.46
N VAL A 253 5.75 -19.64 18.43
CA VAL A 253 6.06 -18.18 18.51
C VAL A 253 4.90 -17.39 19.11
N LEU A 254 3.67 -17.83 18.88
CA LEU A 254 2.43 -17.17 19.31
C LEU A 254 1.59 -18.10 20.20
N PRO A 255 2.06 -18.48 21.41
CA PRO A 255 1.36 -19.44 22.25
C PRO A 255 -0.05 -19.01 22.66
N GLY A 256 -0.31 -17.70 22.77
CA GLY A 256 -1.64 -17.15 23.03
C GLY A 256 -2.65 -17.31 21.87
N LEU A 257 -2.19 -17.71 20.68
CA LEU A 257 -3.02 -17.99 19.51
C LEU A 257 -2.92 -19.45 19.04
N ALA A 258 -2.27 -20.31 19.82
CA ALA A 258 -2.03 -21.72 19.46
C ALA A 258 -3.32 -22.52 19.24
N ASP A 259 -4.41 -22.15 19.91
CA ASP A 259 -5.73 -22.76 19.79
C ASP A 259 -6.49 -22.37 18.50
N ARG A 260 -5.90 -21.55 17.64
CA ARG A 260 -6.49 -21.02 16.41
C ARG A 260 -5.66 -21.31 15.16
N VAL A 261 -4.46 -21.87 15.30
CA VAL A 261 -3.59 -22.14 14.14
C VAL A 261 -4.23 -23.08 13.12
N ASP A 262 -5.20 -23.92 13.54
CA ASP A 262 -5.94 -24.81 12.65
C ASP A 262 -6.87 -24.09 11.68
N GLU A 263 -7.15 -22.82 11.88
CA GLU A 263 -7.85 -21.95 10.90
C GLU A 263 -7.06 -21.77 9.60
N LEU A 264 -5.73 -21.93 9.65
CA LEU A 264 -4.90 -21.97 8.45
C LEU A 264 -5.02 -23.34 7.81
N THR A 265 -5.88 -23.52 6.84
CA THR A 265 -6.14 -24.81 6.19
C THR A 265 -5.17 -25.12 5.05
N THR A 266 -4.65 -24.09 4.38
CA THR A 266 -3.69 -24.21 3.26
C THR A 266 -2.60 -23.15 3.34
N MET A 267 -1.48 -23.39 2.67
CA MET A 267 -0.41 -22.39 2.52
C MET A 267 -0.82 -21.21 1.62
N ASP A 268 -1.91 -21.31 0.89
CA ASP A 268 -2.41 -20.20 0.07
C ASP A 268 -2.99 -19.05 0.90
N GLN A 269 -3.38 -19.35 2.17
CA GLN A 269 -3.78 -18.33 3.13
C GLN A 269 -2.59 -17.53 3.69
N VAL A 270 -1.37 -18.03 3.46
CA VAL A 270 -0.12 -17.39 3.90
C VAL A 270 0.50 -16.64 2.72
N LYS A 271 0.27 -15.34 2.70
CA LYS A 271 0.64 -14.47 1.57
C LYS A 271 2.07 -13.97 1.71
N HIS A 272 2.93 -14.32 0.76
CA HIS A 272 4.32 -13.88 0.74
C HIS A 272 4.46 -12.46 0.22
N LEU A 273 5.23 -11.67 0.92
CA LEU A 273 5.69 -10.35 0.52
C LEU A 273 7.21 -10.40 0.29
N ASP A 274 7.64 -10.41 -0.97
CA ASP A 274 9.03 -10.20 -1.35
C ASP A 274 9.42 -8.75 -0.98
N VAL A 275 10.12 -8.61 0.15
CA VAL A 275 10.52 -7.30 0.66
C VAL A 275 11.63 -6.73 -0.20
N ARG A 276 11.43 -5.52 -0.70
CA ARG A 276 12.40 -4.79 -1.52
C ARG A 276 12.70 -3.45 -0.90
N LEU A 277 13.93 -3.02 -1.04
CA LEU A 277 14.38 -1.68 -0.71
C LEU A 277 15.10 -1.15 -1.95
N ASP A 278 14.45 -0.29 -2.68
CA ASP A 278 15.02 0.34 -3.87
C ASP A 278 14.51 1.77 -4.05
N ARG A 279 15.25 2.57 -4.79
CA ARG A 279 14.82 3.91 -5.16
C ARG A 279 15.39 4.34 -6.50
N LEU A 280 14.63 5.14 -7.22
CA LEU A 280 15.13 5.86 -8.39
C LEU A 280 16.02 7.02 -7.96
N THR A 281 17.13 7.22 -8.66
CA THR A 281 17.97 8.43 -8.52
C THR A 281 17.37 9.62 -9.27
N ARG A 282 16.59 9.33 -10.33
CA ARG A 282 15.81 10.29 -11.10
C ARG A 282 14.40 9.73 -11.28
N TRP A 283 13.40 10.43 -10.79
CA TRP A 283 12.00 9.98 -10.77
C TRP A 283 11.21 10.31 -12.02
N HIS A 284 11.81 10.96 -12.99
CA HIS A 284 11.12 11.44 -14.19
C HIS A 284 11.90 11.19 -15.47
N ALA A 285 11.18 11.10 -16.55
CA ALA A 285 11.66 11.21 -17.94
C ALA A 285 10.76 12.22 -18.68
N PRO A 286 11.14 12.68 -19.88
CA PRO A 286 10.26 13.57 -20.64
C PRO A 286 8.84 13.00 -20.77
N GLY A 287 7.84 13.72 -20.22
CA GLY A 287 6.43 13.33 -20.19
C GLY A 287 6.04 12.25 -19.18
N LEU A 288 6.94 11.85 -18.28
CA LEU A 288 6.66 10.81 -17.26
C LEU A 288 7.23 11.20 -15.90
N LEU A 289 6.46 10.92 -14.84
CA LEU A 289 6.85 11.00 -13.43
C LEU A 289 6.53 9.68 -12.73
N CYS A 290 7.38 9.21 -11.81
CA CYS A 290 7.14 8.07 -10.94
C CYS A 290 6.85 8.53 -9.50
N LEU A 291 5.86 7.95 -8.84
CA LEU A 291 5.48 8.23 -7.45
C LEU A 291 5.26 6.94 -6.66
N GLY A 292 5.41 7.02 -5.34
CA GLY A 292 5.24 5.89 -4.43
C GLY A 292 6.18 4.74 -4.74
N ASP A 293 5.72 3.50 -4.62
CA ASP A 293 6.54 2.30 -4.84
C ASP A 293 7.13 2.19 -6.28
N ALA A 294 6.59 2.94 -7.24
CA ALA A 294 7.20 3.06 -8.57
C ALA A 294 8.48 3.90 -8.56
N ALA A 295 8.62 4.82 -7.61
CA ALA A 295 9.82 5.63 -7.42
C ALA A 295 10.75 5.03 -6.35
N HIS A 296 10.19 4.47 -5.27
CA HIS A 296 10.93 3.89 -4.17
C HIS A 296 10.12 2.80 -3.46
N ALA A 297 10.59 1.59 -3.50
CA ALA A 297 10.03 0.50 -2.70
C ALA A 297 10.77 0.40 -1.36
N MET A 298 10.04 0.07 -0.30
CA MET A 298 10.61 0.00 1.04
C MET A 298 10.15 -1.22 1.82
N SER A 299 10.86 -1.48 2.92
CA SER A 299 10.49 -2.49 3.90
C SER A 299 9.13 -2.17 4.54
N PRO A 300 8.30 -3.18 4.86
CA PRO A 300 7.04 -2.98 5.60
C PRO A 300 7.26 -2.59 7.07
N ILE A 301 8.49 -2.64 7.57
CA ILE A 301 8.82 -2.27 8.95
C ILE A 301 8.42 -0.81 9.22
N GLY A 302 7.65 -0.59 10.28
CA GLY A 302 7.12 0.73 10.63
C GLY A 302 5.87 1.15 9.88
N GLY A 303 5.43 0.40 8.85
CA GLY A 303 4.18 0.68 8.12
C GLY A 303 4.16 2.05 7.43
N VAL A 304 5.31 2.52 6.91
CA VAL A 304 5.43 3.89 6.38
C VAL A 304 5.18 4.02 4.87
N GLY A 305 5.10 2.90 4.13
CA GLY A 305 5.00 2.91 2.65
C GLY A 305 3.84 3.74 2.11
N ILE A 306 2.61 3.53 2.62
CA ILE A 306 1.44 4.35 2.24
C ILE A 306 1.69 5.83 2.52
N ASN A 307 2.25 6.14 3.69
CA ASN A 307 2.42 7.51 4.13
C ASN A 307 3.38 8.29 3.25
N LEU A 308 4.48 7.66 2.84
CA LEU A 308 5.41 8.26 1.87
C LEU A 308 4.76 8.38 0.48
N ALA A 309 4.03 7.37 0.04
CA ALA A 309 3.32 7.42 -1.24
C ALA A 309 2.31 8.59 -1.30
N VAL A 310 1.59 8.83 -0.20
CA VAL A 310 0.69 10.00 -0.05
C VAL A 310 1.47 11.30 -0.05
N GLN A 311 2.59 11.39 0.66
CA GLN A 311 3.43 12.59 0.71
C GLN A 311 4.02 12.93 -0.67
N ASP A 312 4.49 11.92 -1.43
CA ASP A 312 4.93 12.10 -2.81
C ASP A 312 3.83 12.69 -3.69
N ALA A 313 2.63 12.10 -3.59
CA ALA A 313 1.46 12.53 -4.35
C ALA A 313 1.10 13.98 -4.05
N VAL A 314 1.08 14.36 -2.77
CA VAL A 314 0.80 15.73 -2.33
C VAL A 314 1.87 16.70 -2.81
N ALA A 315 3.14 16.36 -2.66
CA ALA A 315 4.25 17.20 -3.10
C ALA A 315 4.21 17.42 -4.61
N ALA A 316 3.99 16.35 -5.39
CA ALA A 316 3.88 16.43 -6.85
C ALA A 316 2.66 17.23 -7.29
N ALA A 317 1.49 17.00 -6.68
CA ALA A 317 0.28 17.74 -7.01
C ALA A 317 0.44 19.24 -6.71
N ARG A 318 1.00 19.62 -5.56
CA ARG A 318 1.27 21.03 -5.20
C ARG A 318 2.23 21.72 -6.17
N LEU A 319 3.16 20.99 -6.79
CA LEU A 319 4.09 21.53 -7.78
C LEU A 319 3.44 21.69 -9.16
N LEU A 320 2.62 20.71 -9.57
CA LEU A 320 2.07 20.62 -10.92
C LEU A 320 0.74 21.37 -11.08
N ALA A 321 -0.02 21.53 -10.00
CA ALA A 321 -1.30 22.26 -10.00
C ALA A 321 -1.15 23.76 -9.67
N ARG A 322 0.06 24.32 -9.74
CA ARG A 322 0.26 25.77 -9.62
C ARG A 322 -0.29 26.46 -10.86
N PRO A 323 -1.03 27.57 -10.68
CA PRO A 323 -1.50 28.39 -11.81
C PRO A 323 -0.36 29.02 -12.60
#